data_0916286231c03f87149252f82fddf7d1
#
_entry.id   0916286231c03f87149252f82fddf7d1
#
_cell.length_a   1.000
_cell.length_b   1.000
_cell.length_c   1.000
_cell.angle_alpha   90.00
_cell.angle_beta   90.00
_cell.angle_gamma   90.00
#
_symmetry.space_group_name_H-M   'P 1'
#
loop_
_entity.id
_entity.type
_entity.pdbx_description
1 polymer ?
#
loop_
_entity_poly.entity_id
_entity_poly.type
_entity_poly.pdbx_seq_one_letter_code
_entity_poly.pdbx_strand_id
1 'polypeptide(L)'
;MSKSVLCIGATLIDELYFCENTIVTHSSNPAEKTTSIGGVISNIVQHLALLDINVSLITALGSDGDASFISNTFKNSGISLQESTVADDSTGKYISILNSDGNLFVSACQDISPKYITIPFLESKADYIINFDIIVVDTNLDSKTIQWIIDLSRSHQKLLIIEPVSVPKASKLSNLNLDGVYMITPNEEELLAIASIETQTEKELIQSLLERGVTKIWLRKGHQGSVLHERNQLTTLSVPSITIVDSTGAGDAALAGWIFGHIDGEDELTSMQLGHSLALEVLKIKGAVESSMNREKLYQVKKNILQ
;
A
#
# COMPACT_ATOMS: atom_id res chain seq x y z
N MET A 1 -23.19 5.44 -10.55
CA MET A 1 -22.51 5.96 -9.33
C MET A 1 -21.04 5.63 -9.48
N SER A 2 -20.12 6.54 -9.13
CA SER A 2 -18.68 6.24 -9.12
C SER A 2 -18.40 5.20 -8.05
N LYS A 3 -17.58 4.19 -8.36
CA LYS A 3 -17.14 3.17 -7.38
C LYS A 3 -16.42 3.87 -6.22
N SER A 4 -16.62 3.36 -5.00
CA SER A 4 -15.99 3.87 -3.78
C SER A 4 -14.96 2.89 -3.24
N VAL A 5 -13.92 3.41 -2.59
CA VAL A 5 -12.80 2.63 -2.07
C VAL A 5 -12.71 2.81 -0.56
N LEU A 6 -12.61 1.71 0.16
CA LEU A 6 -12.24 1.69 1.57
C LEU A 6 -10.83 1.11 1.72
N CYS A 7 -9.96 1.86 2.35
CA CYS A 7 -8.64 1.39 2.75
C CYS A 7 -8.64 1.06 4.25
N ILE A 8 -8.04 -0.06 4.66
CA ILE A 8 -7.95 -0.51 6.06
C ILE A 8 -6.51 -0.89 6.37
N GLY A 9 -5.87 -0.25 7.33
CA GLY A 9 -4.49 -0.57 7.69
C GLY A 9 -3.75 0.53 8.43
N ALA A 10 -2.41 0.46 8.41
CA ALA A 10 -1.56 1.33 9.18
C ALA A 10 -1.40 2.73 8.58
N THR A 11 -1.51 3.74 9.44
CA THR A 11 -1.05 5.11 9.20
C THR A 11 -0.02 5.47 10.25
N LEU A 12 1.12 5.95 9.81
CA LEU A 12 2.28 6.25 10.65
C LEU A 12 2.79 7.67 10.37
N ILE A 13 3.62 8.17 11.27
CA ILE A 13 4.51 9.29 10.98
C ILE A 13 5.88 8.73 10.62
N ASP A 14 6.36 9.03 9.44
CA ASP A 14 7.73 8.75 9.02
C ASP A 14 8.63 9.88 9.46
N GLU A 15 9.61 9.59 10.30
CA GLU A 15 10.67 10.50 10.73
C GLU A 15 12.00 10.02 10.16
N LEU A 16 12.58 10.79 9.23
CA LEU A 16 13.85 10.50 8.60
C LEU A 16 14.92 11.46 9.15
N TYR A 17 15.96 10.90 9.75
CA TYR A 17 17.11 11.64 10.29
C TYR A 17 18.32 11.44 9.39
N PHE A 18 18.71 12.46 8.65
CA PHE A 18 19.89 12.48 7.78
C PHE A 18 21.11 12.95 8.58
N CYS A 19 22.02 12.04 8.89
CA CYS A 19 23.25 12.39 9.57
C CYS A 19 24.18 13.17 8.65
N GLU A 20 24.69 14.32 9.11
CA GLU A 20 25.58 15.19 8.35
C GLU A 20 26.95 14.55 8.10
N ASN A 21 27.39 13.69 9.01
CA ASN A 21 28.70 13.05 9.00
C ASN A 21 28.57 11.53 9.12
N THR A 22 29.68 10.84 8.99
CA THR A 22 29.76 9.39 9.29
C THR A 22 29.28 9.13 10.72
N ILE A 23 28.32 8.19 10.85
CA ILE A 23 27.71 7.85 12.14
C ILE A 23 28.78 7.26 13.08
N VAL A 24 28.88 7.87 14.27
CA VAL A 24 29.68 7.37 15.38
C VAL A 24 28.76 6.62 16.34
N THR A 25 28.95 5.30 16.44
CA THR A 25 28.19 4.47 17.38
C THR A 25 28.46 4.84 18.81
N HIS A 26 27.46 4.69 19.68
CA HIS A 26 27.53 5.04 21.11
C HIS A 26 27.77 6.54 21.39
N SER A 27 27.42 7.41 20.43
CA SER A 27 27.53 8.88 20.56
C SER A 27 26.29 9.55 19.97
N SER A 28 26.13 10.85 20.22
CA SER A 28 25.15 11.68 19.54
C SER A 28 25.69 12.12 18.18
N ASN A 29 24.85 12.00 17.14
CA ASN A 29 25.21 12.38 15.77
C ASN A 29 24.28 13.54 15.35
N PRO A 30 24.83 14.70 14.94
CA PRO A 30 24.02 15.77 14.36
C PRO A 30 23.28 15.26 13.10
N ALA A 31 22.01 15.62 12.98
CA ALA A 31 21.18 15.18 11.86
C ALA A 31 20.09 16.20 11.53
N GLU A 32 19.76 16.32 10.25
CA GLU A 32 18.56 17.00 9.80
C GLU A 32 17.36 16.04 9.85
N LYS A 33 16.21 16.54 10.28
CA LYS A 33 14.98 15.74 10.34
C LYS A 33 13.98 16.18 9.29
N THR A 34 13.41 15.20 8.59
CA THR A 34 12.17 15.36 7.81
C THR A 34 11.04 14.53 8.40
N THR A 35 9.81 15.02 8.25
CA THR A 35 8.62 14.34 8.76
C THR A 35 7.57 14.29 7.65
N SER A 36 6.96 13.12 7.45
CA SER A 36 5.85 12.92 6.51
C SER A 36 4.83 11.94 7.08
N ILE A 37 3.64 11.94 6.50
CA ILE A 37 2.66 10.87 6.75
C ILE A 37 3.10 9.66 5.94
N GLY A 38 3.21 8.52 6.61
CA GLY A 38 3.61 7.24 6.03
C GLY A 38 2.62 6.12 6.35
N GLY A 39 3.02 4.93 5.97
CA GLY A 39 2.19 3.73 5.98
C GLY A 39 1.62 3.45 4.58
N VAL A 40 1.72 2.20 4.15
CA VAL A 40 1.35 1.75 2.80
C VAL A 40 -0.08 2.16 2.44
N ILE A 41 -1.05 1.85 3.31
CA ILE A 41 -2.46 2.22 3.10
C ILE A 41 -2.63 3.74 3.05
N SER A 42 -1.88 4.47 3.86
CA SER A 42 -1.88 5.92 3.90
C SER A 42 -1.41 6.55 2.60
N ASN A 43 -0.37 5.98 1.99
CA ASN A 43 0.14 6.43 0.69
C ASN A 43 -0.89 6.16 -0.42
N ILE A 44 -1.48 4.95 -0.44
CA ILE A 44 -2.51 4.57 -1.41
C ILE A 44 -3.70 5.52 -1.34
N VAL A 45 -4.23 5.79 -0.15
CA VAL A 45 -5.41 6.64 0.03
C VAL A 45 -5.15 8.09 -0.39
N GLN A 46 -3.95 8.60 -0.14
CA GLN A 46 -3.55 9.94 -0.58
C GLN A 46 -3.50 10.04 -2.11
N HIS A 47 -2.91 9.06 -2.79
CA HIS A 47 -2.89 9.02 -4.25
C HIS A 47 -4.30 8.92 -4.84
N LEU A 48 -5.17 8.07 -4.27
CA LEU A 48 -6.55 7.95 -4.71
C LEU A 48 -7.33 9.26 -4.57
N ALA A 49 -7.14 9.99 -3.47
CA ALA A 49 -7.76 11.29 -3.26
C ALA A 49 -7.26 12.34 -4.28
N LEU A 50 -5.96 12.36 -4.60
CA LEU A 50 -5.40 13.22 -5.66
C LEU A 50 -5.97 12.91 -7.05
N LEU A 51 -6.45 11.68 -7.26
CA LEU A 51 -7.10 11.24 -8.50
C LEU A 51 -8.63 11.37 -8.47
N ASP A 52 -9.17 12.16 -7.52
CA ASP A 52 -10.61 12.41 -7.35
C ASP A 52 -11.45 11.12 -7.11
N ILE A 53 -10.87 10.11 -6.51
CA ILE A 53 -11.59 8.91 -6.09
C ILE A 53 -12.22 9.14 -4.71
N ASN A 54 -13.51 8.77 -4.57
CA ASN A 54 -14.18 8.75 -3.27
C ASN A 54 -13.56 7.64 -2.40
N VAL A 55 -12.73 8.04 -1.45
CA VAL A 55 -11.94 7.12 -0.62
C VAL A 55 -12.16 7.40 0.86
N SER A 56 -12.22 6.32 1.63
CA SER A 56 -12.27 6.34 3.10
C SER A 56 -11.15 5.48 3.67
N LEU A 57 -10.72 5.82 4.87
CA LEU A 57 -9.66 5.10 5.58
C LEU A 57 -10.14 4.68 6.97
N ILE A 58 -9.97 3.41 7.29
CA ILE A 58 -10.04 2.88 8.66
C ILE A 58 -8.60 2.62 9.12
N THR A 59 -8.18 3.38 10.11
CA THR A 59 -6.84 3.27 10.72
C THR A 59 -6.91 3.49 12.22
N ALA A 60 -5.79 3.32 12.92
CA ALA A 60 -5.64 3.63 14.33
C ALA A 60 -4.68 4.82 14.49
N LEU A 61 -5.16 5.89 15.10
CA LEU A 61 -4.36 7.06 15.45
C LEU A 61 -4.33 7.21 16.98
N GLY A 62 -3.26 7.76 17.50
CA GLY A 62 -3.18 8.15 18.90
C GLY A 62 -4.01 9.38 19.24
N SER A 63 -3.84 9.89 20.47
CA SER A 63 -4.47 11.14 20.95
C SER A 63 -3.47 12.30 21.05
N ASP A 64 -2.47 12.32 20.18
CA ASP A 64 -1.33 13.24 20.20
C ASP A 64 -1.35 14.28 19.06
N GLY A 65 -0.27 15.08 18.98
CA GLY A 65 -0.09 16.07 17.92
C GLY A 65 0.05 15.47 16.53
N ASP A 66 0.62 14.27 16.43
CA ASP A 66 0.81 13.53 15.18
C ASP A 66 -0.55 13.06 14.63
N ALA A 67 -1.43 12.55 15.50
CA ALA A 67 -2.82 12.22 15.13
C ALA A 67 -3.57 13.45 14.61
N SER A 68 -3.39 14.60 15.25
CA SER A 68 -4.00 15.87 14.83
C SER A 68 -3.47 16.32 13.47
N PHE A 69 -2.17 16.19 13.23
CA PHE A 69 -1.54 16.49 11.95
C PHE A 69 -2.09 15.62 10.83
N ILE A 70 -2.12 14.29 11.01
CA ILE A 70 -2.67 13.34 10.05
C ILE A 70 -4.16 13.66 9.76
N SER A 71 -4.97 13.82 10.81
CA SER A 71 -6.41 14.03 10.67
C SER A 71 -6.72 15.33 9.91
N ASN A 72 -6.00 16.42 10.18
CA ASN A 72 -6.16 17.66 9.47
C ASN A 72 -5.73 17.57 8.01
N THR A 73 -4.60 16.92 7.74
CA THR A 73 -4.10 16.72 6.38
C THR A 73 -5.09 15.92 5.55
N PHE A 74 -5.58 14.80 6.07
CA PHE A 74 -6.52 13.94 5.35
C PHE A 74 -7.88 14.60 5.15
N LYS A 75 -8.40 15.30 6.16
CA LYS A 75 -9.63 16.08 6.03
C LYS A 75 -9.51 17.13 4.91
N ASN A 76 -8.39 17.85 4.83
CA ASN A 76 -8.15 18.84 3.79
C ASN A 76 -8.02 18.24 2.39
N SER A 77 -7.60 16.98 2.31
CA SER A 77 -7.50 16.21 1.05
C SER A 77 -8.79 15.44 0.71
N GLY A 78 -9.88 15.62 1.48
CA GLY A 78 -11.15 14.93 1.25
C GLY A 78 -11.17 13.45 1.64
N ILE A 79 -10.16 12.97 2.37
CA ILE A 79 -10.07 11.59 2.88
C ILE A 79 -10.89 11.48 4.17
N SER A 80 -11.86 10.58 4.21
CA SER A 80 -12.69 10.33 5.39
C SER A 80 -11.99 9.39 6.37
N LEU A 81 -11.87 9.84 7.62
CA LEU A 81 -11.41 9.05 8.78
C LEU A 81 -12.55 8.73 9.76
N GLN A 82 -13.80 8.91 9.35
CA GLN A 82 -14.98 8.88 10.24
C GLN A 82 -15.06 7.59 11.07
N GLU A 83 -14.67 6.46 10.50
CA GLU A 83 -14.75 5.15 11.16
C GLU A 83 -13.39 4.64 11.67
N SER A 84 -12.37 5.50 11.67
CA SER A 84 -11.07 5.20 12.29
C SER A 84 -11.16 5.19 13.81
N THR A 85 -10.24 4.50 14.48
CA THR A 85 -10.21 4.45 15.94
C THR A 85 -9.18 5.44 16.51
N VAL A 86 -9.51 6.04 17.64
CA VAL A 86 -8.56 6.82 18.44
C VAL A 86 -8.06 5.94 19.59
N ALA A 87 -6.76 5.67 19.59
CA ALA A 87 -6.10 4.81 20.55
C ALA A 87 -5.72 5.60 21.81
N ASP A 88 -5.78 4.94 22.97
CA ASP A 88 -5.15 5.43 24.20
C ASP A 88 -3.65 5.05 24.17
N ASP A 89 -2.95 5.61 23.17
CA ASP A 89 -1.54 5.34 22.84
C ASP A 89 -1.00 6.53 22.04
N SER A 90 0.30 6.56 21.74
CA SER A 90 0.86 7.49 20.76
C SER A 90 0.60 6.99 19.34
N THR A 91 0.45 7.92 18.41
CA THR A 91 0.37 7.61 16.97
C THR A 91 1.61 6.81 16.53
N GLY A 92 1.39 5.80 15.69
CA GLY A 92 2.47 4.97 15.18
C GLY A 92 3.56 5.77 14.46
N LYS A 93 4.81 5.32 14.58
CA LYS A 93 5.98 5.98 13.97
C LYS A 93 6.89 4.98 13.28
N TYR A 94 7.45 5.42 12.16
CA TYR A 94 8.60 4.80 11.53
C TYR A 94 9.77 5.79 11.57
N ILE A 95 10.80 5.43 12.31
CA ILE A 95 11.99 6.27 12.49
C ILE A 95 13.13 5.65 11.72
N SER A 96 13.75 6.40 10.81
CA SER A 96 14.92 6.00 10.05
C SER A 96 16.08 6.91 10.30
N ILE A 97 17.24 6.33 10.56
CA ILE A 97 18.53 7.04 10.66
C ILE A 97 19.32 6.69 9.40
N LEU A 98 19.68 7.71 8.66
CA LEU A 98 20.39 7.61 7.38
C LEU A 98 21.81 8.13 7.53
N ASN A 99 22.76 7.47 6.90
CA ASN A 99 24.13 7.94 6.77
C ASN A 99 24.21 9.23 5.93
N SER A 100 25.35 9.88 5.94
CA SER A 100 25.64 11.07 5.12
C SER A 100 25.56 10.83 3.61
N ASP A 101 25.61 9.58 3.17
CA ASP A 101 25.40 9.15 1.78
C ASP A 101 23.92 8.84 1.45
N GLY A 102 23.01 8.99 2.44
CA GLY A 102 21.59 8.71 2.29
C GLY A 102 21.18 7.25 2.48
N ASN A 103 22.11 6.35 2.74
CA ASN A 103 21.82 4.94 2.98
C ASN A 103 21.24 4.73 4.39
N LEU A 104 20.27 3.82 4.50
CA LEU A 104 19.66 3.45 5.78
C LEU A 104 20.72 2.78 6.68
N PHE A 105 20.94 3.36 7.86
CA PHE A 105 21.77 2.76 8.91
C PHE A 105 20.95 1.88 9.84
N VAL A 106 19.83 2.38 10.34
CA VAL A 106 18.91 1.64 11.22
C VAL A 106 17.53 2.27 11.17
N SER A 107 16.50 1.45 11.36
CA SER A 107 15.13 1.94 11.54
C SER A 107 14.44 1.25 12.71
N ALA A 108 13.43 1.93 13.25
CA ALA A 108 12.51 1.40 14.24
C ALA A 108 11.07 1.73 13.82
N CYS A 109 10.16 0.79 14.00
CA CYS A 109 8.76 0.96 13.67
C CYS A 109 7.89 0.62 14.89
N GLN A 110 7.07 1.58 15.29
CA GLN A 110 5.98 1.38 16.24
C GLN A 110 4.67 1.47 15.48
N ASP A 111 4.04 0.33 15.22
CA ASP A 111 2.73 0.25 14.58
C ASP A 111 1.68 -0.16 15.61
N ILE A 112 0.68 0.69 15.81
CA ILE A 112 -0.41 0.43 16.76
C ILE A 112 -1.63 -0.23 16.10
N SER A 113 -1.65 -0.33 14.77
CA SER A 113 -2.80 -0.83 14.01
C SER A 113 -3.23 -2.24 14.41
N PRO A 114 -2.33 -3.23 14.61
CA PRO A 114 -2.74 -4.57 15.01
C PRO A 114 -3.41 -4.63 16.39
N LYS A 115 -3.06 -3.67 17.28
CA LYS A 115 -3.61 -3.61 18.63
C LYS A 115 -5.03 -3.03 18.64
N TYR A 116 -5.35 -2.10 17.74
CA TYR A 116 -6.60 -1.34 17.78
C TYR A 116 -7.57 -1.67 16.65
N ILE A 117 -7.08 -2.08 15.47
CA ILE A 117 -7.92 -2.57 14.37
C ILE A 117 -8.13 -4.07 14.55
N THR A 118 -9.00 -4.41 15.49
CA THR A 118 -9.31 -5.78 15.88
C THR A 118 -10.61 -6.29 15.26
N ILE A 119 -10.86 -7.59 15.31
CA ILE A 119 -12.11 -8.18 14.82
C ILE A 119 -13.34 -7.52 15.49
N PRO A 120 -13.43 -7.40 16.84
CA PRO A 120 -14.58 -6.74 17.46
C PRO A 120 -14.79 -5.28 17.03
N PHE A 121 -13.69 -4.55 16.79
CA PHE A 121 -13.77 -3.19 16.25
C PHE A 121 -14.35 -3.19 14.83
N LEU A 122 -13.85 -4.04 13.93
CA LEU A 122 -14.33 -4.13 12.55
C LEU A 122 -15.75 -4.69 12.44
N GLU A 123 -16.13 -5.63 13.32
CA GLU A 123 -17.52 -6.13 13.40
C GLU A 123 -18.50 -5.01 13.68
N SER A 124 -18.16 -4.06 14.56
CA SER A 124 -18.97 -2.87 14.83
C SER A 124 -19.11 -1.93 13.62
N LYS A 125 -18.27 -2.10 12.59
CA LYS A 125 -18.25 -1.31 11.36
C LYS A 125 -18.63 -2.13 10.11
N ALA A 126 -19.07 -3.38 10.27
CA ALA A 126 -19.32 -4.28 9.15
C ALA A 126 -20.28 -3.67 8.11
N ASP A 127 -21.38 -3.08 8.56
CA ASP A 127 -22.37 -2.41 7.67
C ASP A 127 -21.75 -1.24 6.90
N TYR A 128 -20.82 -0.50 7.51
CA TYR A 128 -20.10 0.57 6.82
C TYR A 128 -19.12 0.00 5.79
N ILE A 129 -18.34 -1.03 6.14
CA ILE A 129 -17.35 -1.65 5.29
C ILE A 129 -17.97 -2.21 4.01
N ILE A 130 -19.10 -2.89 4.12
CA ILE A 130 -19.78 -3.52 2.98
C ILE A 130 -20.46 -2.53 2.02
N ASN A 131 -20.55 -1.25 2.35
CA ASN A 131 -21.06 -0.23 1.43
C ASN A 131 -20.07 0.17 0.34
N PHE A 132 -18.79 -0.18 0.49
CA PHE A 132 -17.77 0.12 -0.52
C PHE A 132 -17.70 -0.96 -1.60
N ASP A 133 -17.30 -0.56 -2.81
CA ASP A 133 -17.14 -1.47 -3.94
C ASP A 133 -15.79 -2.20 -3.90
N ILE A 134 -14.75 -1.47 -3.48
CA ILE A 134 -13.38 -1.97 -3.38
C ILE A 134 -12.88 -1.78 -1.93
N ILE A 135 -12.30 -2.83 -1.39
CA ILE A 135 -11.65 -2.83 -0.08
C ILE A 135 -10.16 -3.11 -0.31
N VAL A 136 -9.31 -2.23 0.21
CA VAL A 136 -7.84 -2.41 0.18
C VAL A 136 -7.36 -2.60 1.60
N VAL A 137 -6.62 -3.67 1.85
CA VAL A 137 -6.05 -3.95 3.17
C VAL A 137 -4.56 -4.21 3.07
N ASP A 138 -3.79 -3.73 4.04
CA ASP A 138 -2.39 -4.06 4.18
C ASP A 138 -2.13 -5.19 5.20
N THR A 139 -0.99 -5.83 5.10
CA THR A 139 -0.59 -6.91 6.02
C THR A 139 0.04 -6.39 7.32
N ASN A 140 -0.13 -5.10 7.66
CA ASN A 140 0.18 -4.62 9.00
C ASN A 140 -0.72 -5.25 10.06
N LEU A 141 -1.97 -5.53 9.72
CA LEU A 141 -2.95 -6.14 10.60
C LEU A 141 -2.57 -7.58 11.02
N ASP A 142 -3.20 -8.08 12.08
CA ASP A 142 -3.05 -9.47 12.48
C ASP A 142 -3.69 -10.44 11.48
N SER A 143 -3.12 -11.63 11.34
CA SER A 143 -3.60 -12.67 10.42
C SER A 143 -5.09 -12.99 10.61
N LYS A 144 -5.58 -13.04 11.84
CA LYS A 144 -7.00 -13.31 12.15
C LYS A 144 -7.90 -12.17 11.66
N THR A 145 -7.44 -10.93 11.81
CA THR A 145 -8.17 -9.74 11.35
C THR A 145 -8.21 -9.72 9.82
N ILE A 146 -7.10 -10.02 9.15
CA ILE A 146 -7.05 -10.15 7.69
C ILE A 146 -8.00 -11.25 7.22
N GLN A 147 -8.01 -12.44 7.87
CA GLN A 147 -8.93 -13.52 7.53
C GLN A 147 -10.40 -13.09 7.67
N TRP A 148 -10.75 -12.37 8.73
CA TRP A 148 -12.09 -11.85 8.92
C TRP A 148 -12.50 -10.90 7.78
N ILE A 149 -11.60 -10.01 7.34
CA ILE A 149 -11.85 -9.11 6.20
C ILE A 149 -12.05 -9.90 4.90
N ILE A 150 -11.25 -10.95 4.67
CA ILE A 150 -11.42 -11.85 3.51
C ILE A 150 -12.80 -12.49 3.53
N ASP A 151 -13.20 -13.06 4.66
CA ASP A 151 -14.49 -13.76 4.80
C ASP A 151 -15.69 -12.79 4.66
N LEU A 152 -15.60 -11.57 5.21
CA LEU A 152 -16.60 -10.53 5.03
C LEU A 152 -16.71 -10.12 3.56
N SER A 153 -15.58 -9.84 2.91
CA SER A 153 -15.53 -9.41 1.51
C SER A 153 -16.10 -10.48 0.57
N ARG A 154 -15.76 -11.75 0.82
CA ARG A 154 -16.28 -12.90 0.07
C ARG A 154 -17.80 -13.02 0.22
N SER A 155 -18.31 -12.95 1.46
CA SER A 155 -19.74 -13.13 1.73
C SER A 155 -20.62 -12.02 1.12
N HIS A 156 -20.05 -10.82 0.93
CA HIS A 156 -20.72 -9.66 0.35
C HIS A 156 -20.25 -9.33 -1.07
N GLN A 157 -19.47 -10.22 -1.70
CA GLN A 157 -18.96 -10.09 -3.09
C GLN A 157 -18.25 -8.75 -3.35
N LYS A 158 -17.41 -8.33 -2.38
CA LYS A 158 -16.60 -7.12 -2.50
C LYS A 158 -15.26 -7.41 -3.16
N LEU A 159 -14.74 -6.46 -3.94
CA LEU A 159 -13.41 -6.59 -4.52
C LEU A 159 -12.37 -6.29 -3.43
N LEU A 160 -11.76 -7.35 -2.88
CA LEU A 160 -10.72 -7.24 -1.87
C LEU A 160 -9.33 -7.28 -2.50
N ILE A 161 -8.55 -6.24 -2.26
CA ILE A 161 -7.15 -6.14 -2.67
C ILE A 161 -6.27 -6.19 -1.42
N ILE A 162 -5.24 -7.03 -1.43
CA ILE A 162 -4.28 -7.14 -0.32
C ILE A 162 -2.90 -6.66 -0.77
N GLU A 163 -2.37 -5.66 -0.06
CA GLU A 163 -1.01 -5.17 -0.23
C GLU A 163 -0.08 -5.83 0.81
N PRO A 164 0.95 -6.58 0.36
CA PRO A 164 1.80 -7.40 1.24
C PRO A 164 2.76 -6.63 2.14
N VAL A 165 3.11 -5.38 1.80
CA VAL A 165 3.96 -4.44 2.57
C VAL A 165 5.45 -4.82 2.63
N SER A 166 5.77 -6.02 3.10
CA SER A 166 7.14 -6.52 3.24
C SER A 166 7.15 -8.03 3.46
N VAL A 167 8.28 -8.68 3.22
CA VAL A 167 8.43 -10.13 3.35
C VAL A 167 7.94 -10.68 4.70
N PRO A 168 8.33 -10.12 5.88
CA PRO A 168 7.82 -10.63 7.17
C PRO A 168 6.32 -10.45 7.35
N LYS A 169 5.73 -9.40 6.78
CA LYS A 169 4.29 -9.14 6.86
C LYS A 169 3.51 -9.97 5.84
N ALA A 170 4.01 -10.12 4.64
CA ALA A 170 3.48 -10.97 3.57
C ALA A 170 3.32 -12.44 4.03
N SER A 171 4.28 -12.95 4.81
CA SER A 171 4.24 -14.32 5.33
C SER A 171 3.01 -14.64 6.19
N LYS A 172 2.33 -13.61 6.74
CA LYS A 172 1.05 -13.79 7.45
C LYS A 172 -0.04 -14.40 6.57
N LEU A 173 0.03 -14.20 5.24
CA LEU A 173 -0.93 -14.72 4.28
C LEU A 173 -0.72 -16.20 3.97
N SER A 174 0.42 -16.79 4.33
CA SER A 174 0.80 -18.16 3.95
C SER A 174 -0.22 -19.20 4.43
N ASN A 175 -0.78 -19.02 5.61
CA ASN A 175 -1.70 -19.97 6.25
C ASN A 175 -3.17 -19.53 6.21
N LEU A 176 -3.51 -18.44 5.48
CA LEU A 176 -4.88 -17.96 5.37
C LEU A 176 -5.63 -18.65 4.22
N ASN A 177 -6.95 -18.74 4.37
CA ASN A 177 -7.82 -19.04 3.25
C ASN A 177 -7.94 -17.79 2.38
N LEU A 178 -7.39 -17.83 1.17
CA LEU A 178 -7.38 -16.68 0.26
C LEU A 178 -8.57 -16.67 -0.72
N ASP A 179 -9.50 -17.62 -0.59
CA ASP A 179 -10.73 -17.63 -1.38
C ASP A 179 -11.57 -16.38 -1.08
N GLY A 180 -11.88 -15.61 -2.13
CA GLY A 180 -12.52 -14.30 -2.03
C GLY A 180 -11.57 -13.09 -2.14
N VAL A 181 -10.25 -13.33 -2.21
CA VAL A 181 -9.28 -12.26 -2.51
C VAL A 181 -9.29 -11.98 -4.02
N TYR A 182 -9.64 -10.75 -4.38
CA TYR A 182 -9.66 -10.34 -5.78
C TYR A 182 -8.25 -10.16 -6.32
N MET A 183 -7.37 -9.46 -5.59
CA MET A 183 -5.98 -9.24 -6.04
C MET A 183 -5.00 -9.19 -4.87
N ILE A 184 -3.81 -9.74 -5.09
CA ILE A 184 -2.62 -9.54 -4.25
C ILE A 184 -1.53 -8.92 -5.12
N THR A 185 -0.75 -7.99 -4.55
CA THR A 185 0.23 -7.17 -5.28
C THR A 185 1.68 -7.37 -4.78
N PRO A 186 2.20 -8.60 -4.78
CA PRO A 186 3.53 -8.87 -4.25
C PRO A 186 4.66 -8.43 -5.19
N ASN A 187 5.85 -8.23 -4.63
CA ASN A 187 7.11 -8.42 -5.34
C ASN A 187 7.53 -9.90 -5.32
N GLU A 188 8.69 -10.24 -5.91
CA GLU A 188 9.14 -11.63 -6.04
C GLU A 188 9.44 -12.28 -4.67
N GLU A 189 10.03 -11.53 -3.73
CA GLU A 189 10.34 -12.03 -2.38
C GLU A 189 9.09 -12.20 -1.53
N GLU A 190 8.13 -11.28 -1.64
CA GLU A 190 6.84 -11.36 -0.98
C GLU A 190 5.99 -12.50 -1.53
N LEU A 191 6.02 -12.72 -2.86
CA LEU A 191 5.35 -13.86 -3.49
C LEU A 191 5.83 -15.19 -2.89
N LEU A 192 7.14 -15.36 -2.76
CA LEU A 192 7.74 -16.54 -2.14
C LEU A 192 7.25 -16.72 -0.69
N ALA A 193 7.23 -15.65 0.09
CA ALA A 193 6.79 -15.68 1.49
C ALA A 193 5.29 -16.04 1.63
N ILE A 194 4.44 -15.58 0.69
CA ILE A 194 2.99 -15.87 0.71
C ILE A 194 2.70 -17.30 0.28
N ALA A 195 3.37 -17.78 -0.77
CA ALA A 195 3.15 -19.11 -1.31
C ALA A 195 3.59 -20.20 -0.32
N SER A 196 4.68 -19.98 0.39
CA SER A 196 5.21 -20.88 1.44
C SER A 196 5.32 -22.35 1.02
N ILE A 197 5.77 -22.60 -0.21
CA ILE A 197 5.99 -23.93 -0.79
C ILE A 197 7.46 -24.13 -1.14
N GLU A 198 7.92 -25.40 -1.16
CA GLU A 198 9.32 -25.77 -1.39
C GLU A 198 9.77 -25.63 -2.85
N THR A 199 9.16 -24.78 -3.64
CA THR A 199 9.55 -24.52 -5.04
C THR A 199 10.16 -23.15 -5.19
N GLN A 200 11.02 -22.99 -6.21
CA GLN A 200 11.62 -21.70 -6.56
C GLN A 200 11.13 -21.18 -7.93
N THR A 201 10.24 -21.90 -8.60
CA THR A 201 9.74 -21.43 -9.90
C THR A 201 8.57 -20.47 -9.69
N GLU A 202 8.67 -19.27 -10.27
CA GLU A 202 7.61 -18.26 -10.25
C GLU A 202 6.25 -18.86 -10.66
N LYS A 203 6.24 -19.70 -11.68
CA LYS A 203 5.02 -20.34 -12.20
C LYS A 203 4.31 -21.14 -11.12
N GLU A 204 5.03 -21.96 -10.34
CA GLU A 204 4.44 -22.80 -9.30
C GLU A 204 3.99 -21.96 -8.09
N LEU A 205 4.72 -20.89 -7.74
CA LEU A 205 4.33 -19.95 -6.70
C LEU A 205 3.00 -19.27 -7.07
N ILE A 206 2.89 -18.74 -8.30
CA ILE A 206 1.67 -18.13 -8.82
C ILE A 206 0.52 -19.13 -8.84
N GLN A 207 0.75 -20.34 -9.37
CA GLN A 207 -0.26 -21.38 -9.47
C GLN A 207 -0.82 -21.74 -8.08
N SER A 208 0.03 -21.85 -7.07
CA SER A 208 -0.39 -22.18 -5.71
C SER A 208 -1.35 -21.13 -5.12
N LEU A 209 -1.14 -19.83 -5.40
CA LEU A 209 -2.03 -18.77 -4.92
C LEU A 209 -3.35 -18.73 -5.69
N LEU A 210 -3.34 -18.99 -7.01
CA LEU A 210 -4.55 -19.09 -7.81
C LEU A 210 -5.41 -20.30 -7.37
N GLU A 211 -4.78 -21.41 -7.00
CA GLU A 211 -5.46 -22.61 -6.46
C GLU A 211 -6.04 -22.36 -5.04
N ARG A 212 -5.44 -21.47 -4.26
CA ARG A 212 -5.96 -21.02 -2.96
C ARG A 212 -7.09 -20.00 -3.09
N GLY A 213 -7.54 -19.67 -4.32
CA GLY A 213 -8.72 -18.85 -4.60
C GLY A 213 -8.45 -17.38 -4.89
N VAL A 214 -7.19 -16.94 -4.96
CA VAL A 214 -6.85 -15.59 -5.42
C VAL A 214 -7.25 -15.42 -6.88
N THR A 215 -7.95 -14.36 -7.23
CA THR A 215 -8.40 -14.13 -8.61
C THR A 215 -7.28 -13.56 -9.48
N LYS A 216 -6.52 -12.61 -8.96
CA LYS A 216 -5.44 -11.91 -9.66
C LYS A 216 -4.19 -11.79 -8.79
N ILE A 217 -3.02 -11.96 -9.40
CA ILE A 217 -1.73 -11.71 -8.75
C ILE A 217 -0.96 -10.72 -9.62
N TRP A 218 -0.81 -9.50 -9.13
CA TRP A 218 -0.03 -8.48 -9.82
C TRP A 218 1.41 -8.49 -9.30
N LEU A 219 2.23 -9.32 -9.91
CA LEU A 219 3.65 -9.48 -9.55
C LEU A 219 4.46 -8.29 -10.04
N ARG A 220 5.03 -7.53 -9.11
CA ARG A 220 5.87 -6.35 -9.36
C ARG A 220 7.35 -6.76 -9.42
N LYS A 221 8.04 -6.38 -10.50
CA LYS A 221 9.43 -6.79 -10.79
C LYS A 221 10.38 -5.59 -10.88
N GLY A 222 10.09 -4.52 -10.14
CA GLY A 222 10.89 -3.30 -10.10
C GLY A 222 11.16 -2.72 -11.49
N HIS A 223 12.43 -2.57 -11.88
CA HIS A 223 12.83 -2.01 -13.16
C HIS A 223 12.44 -2.87 -14.37
N GLN A 224 12.06 -4.12 -14.18
CA GLN A 224 11.58 -4.99 -15.26
C GLN A 224 10.08 -4.78 -15.53
N GLY A 225 9.41 -3.95 -14.74
CA GLY A 225 7.96 -3.74 -14.85
C GLY A 225 7.15 -4.68 -13.99
N SER A 226 6.10 -5.28 -14.56
CA SER A 226 5.22 -6.19 -13.82
C SER A 226 4.47 -7.16 -14.71
N VAL A 227 3.93 -8.20 -14.07
CA VAL A 227 3.08 -9.20 -14.72
C VAL A 227 1.82 -9.39 -13.90
N LEU A 228 0.66 -9.25 -14.52
CA LEU A 228 -0.63 -9.58 -13.92
C LEU A 228 -1.03 -11.00 -14.37
N HIS A 229 -1.14 -11.89 -13.40
CA HIS A 229 -1.54 -13.27 -13.58
C HIS A 229 -3.01 -13.44 -13.18
N GLU A 230 -3.79 -14.04 -14.08
CA GLU A 230 -5.13 -14.52 -13.86
C GLU A 230 -5.18 -16.01 -14.26
N ARG A 231 -6.23 -16.74 -13.93
CA ARG A 231 -6.31 -18.20 -14.16
C ARG A 231 -5.98 -18.60 -15.61
N ASN A 232 -6.40 -17.82 -16.60
CA ASN A 232 -6.25 -18.14 -18.03
C ASN A 232 -5.65 -16.98 -18.84
N GLN A 233 -5.18 -15.94 -18.19
CA GLN A 233 -4.67 -14.75 -18.85
C GLN A 233 -3.41 -14.25 -18.16
N LEU A 234 -2.48 -13.74 -18.97
CA LEU A 234 -1.24 -13.11 -18.54
C LEU A 234 -1.13 -11.77 -19.25
N THR A 235 -0.98 -10.70 -18.47
CA THR A 235 -0.72 -9.36 -18.99
C THR A 235 0.63 -8.90 -18.50
N THR A 236 1.57 -8.62 -19.41
CA THR A 236 2.92 -8.17 -19.08
C THR A 236 3.10 -6.72 -19.47
N LEU A 237 3.73 -5.94 -18.62
CA LEU A 237 4.09 -4.55 -18.88
C LEU A 237 5.56 -4.31 -18.50
N SER A 238 6.35 -3.86 -19.48
CA SER A 238 7.71 -3.36 -19.26
C SER A 238 7.69 -1.86 -18.99
N VAL A 239 8.64 -1.36 -18.22
CA VAL A 239 8.75 0.07 -17.90
C VAL A 239 10.08 0.63 -18.40
N PRO A 240 10.14 1.93 -18.78
CA PRO A 240 11.38 2.57 -19.17
C PRO A 240 12.32 2.73 -17.98
N SER A 241 13.61 2.73 -18.25
CA SER A 241 14.62 3.10 -17.25
C SER A 241 14.55 4.60 -16.96
N ILE A 242 14.58 4.95 -15.68
CA ILE A 242 14.61 6.34 -15.20
C ILE A 242 15.68 6.50 -14.12
N THR A 243 16.08 7.75 -13.87
CA THR A 243 16.89 8.05 -12.69
C THR A 243 15.97 8.07 -11.47
N ILE A 244 16.26 7.22 -10.49
CA ILE A 244 15.50 7.13 -9.24
C ILE A 244 16.09 8.10 -8.23
N VAL A 245 15.23 8.93 -7.63
CA VAL A 245 15.56 9.82 -6.52
C VAL A 245 15.28 9.13 -5.18
N ASP A 246 14.09 8.51 -5.07
CA ASP A 246 13.64 7.75 -3.91
C ASP A 246 12.68 6.65 -4.37
N SER A 247 12.80 5.46 -3.82
CA SER A 247 11.92 4.33 -4.17
C SER A 247 10.72 4.15 -3.23
N THR A 248 10.65 4.97 -2.19
CA THR A 248 9.58 4.90 -1.18
C THR A 248 8.22 5.18 -1.81
N GLY A 249 7.24 4.33 -1.53
CA GLY A 249 5.86 4.51 -1.99
C GLY A 249 5.60 4.21 -3.47
N ALA A 250 6.60 3.81 -4.27
CA ALA A 250 6.39 3.48 -5.69
C ALA A 250 5.39 2.33 -5.89
N GLY A 251 5.41 1.31 -5.03
CA GLY A 251 4.44 0.22 -5.03
C GLY A 251 3.03 0.68 -4.70
N ASP A 252 2.90 1.57 -3.72
CA ASP A 252 1.64 2.16 -3.26
C ASP A 252 1.02 3.01 -4.36
N ALA A 253 1.85 3.84 -5.02
CA ALA A 253 1.47 4.64 -6.17
C ALA A 253 1.02 3.76 -7.35
N ALA A 254 1.75 2.68 -7.64
CA ALA A 254 1.37 1.73 -8.68
C ALA A 254 -0.03 1.15 -8.40
N LEU A 255 -0.29 0.71 -7.17
CA LEU A 255 -1.60 0.16 -6.80
C LEU A 255 -2.71 1.22 -6.89
N ALA A 256 -2.46 2.43 -6.40
CA ALA A 256 -3.44 3.52 -6.49
C ALA A 256 -3.79 3.87 -7.95
N GLY A 257 -2.80 3.95 -8.84
CA GLY A 257 -3.02 4.21 -10.27
C GLY A 257 -3.75 3.07 -10.97
N TRP A 258 -3.49 1.81 -10.58
CA TRP A 258 -4.25 0.66 -11.10
C TRP A 258 -5.71 0.71 -10.64
N ILE A 259 -5.97 0.98 -9.36
CA ILE A 259 -7.34 1.12 -8.81
C ILE A 259 -8.07 2.24 -9.53
N PHE A 260 -7.42 3.36 -9.76
CA PHE A 260 -7.98 4.48 -10.52
C PHE A 260 -8.41 4.04 -11.92
N GLY A 261 -7.53 3.37 -12.70
CA GLY A 261 -7.85 2.88 -14.03
C GLY A 261 -9.03 1.89 -14.03
N HIS A 262 -9.03 0.95 -13.09
CA HIS A 262 -10.11 -0.02 -12.90
C HIS A 262 -11.47 0.66 -12.60
N ILE A 263 -11.47 1.73 -11.79
CA ILE A 263 -12.68 2.50 -11.47
C ILE A 263 -13.16 3.30 -12.69
N ASP A 264 -12.24 3.86 -13.45
CA ASP A 264 -12.53 4.66 -14.65
C ASP A 264 -13.01 3.79 -15.84
N GLY A 265 -12.97 2.45 -15.69
CA GLY A 265 -13.47 1.48 -16.67
C GLY A 265 -12.44 1.08 -17.73
N GLU A 266 -11.18 1.35 -17.48
CA GLU A 266 -10.07 0.95 -18.34
C GLU A 266 -9.84 -0.58 -18.31
N ASP A 267 -9.24 -1.11 -19.36
CA ASP A 267 -8.80 -2.51 -19.39
C ASP A 267 -7.59 -2.76 -18.46
N GLU A 268 -7.25 -4.02 -18.25
CA GLU A 268 -6.17 -4.41 -17.32
C GLU A 268 -4.82 -3.81 -17.73
N LEU A 269 -4.48 -3.83 -19.02
CA LEU A 269 -3.21 -3.28 -19.50
C LEU A 269 -3.15 -1.77 -19.26
N THR A 270 -4.22 -1.06 -19.58
CA THR A 270 -4.32 0.39 -19.36
C THR A 270 -4.26 0.72 -17.86
N SER A 271 -4.94 -0.06 -17.01
CA SER A 271 -4.88 0.12 -15.56
C SER A 271 -3.46 -0.11 -15.01
N MET A 272 -2.75 -1.15 -15.48
CA MET A 272 -1.34 -1.36 -15.16
C MET A 272 -0.45 -0.20 -15.64
N GLN A 273 -0.69 0.31 -16.84
CA GLN A 273 0.04 1.47 -17.38
C GLN A 273 -0.16 2.73 -16.52
N LEU A 274 -1.39 3.01 -16.08
CA LEU A 274 -1.69 4.11 -15.16
C LEU A 274 -0.99 3.92 -13.82
N GLY A 275 -1.01 2.71 -13.28
CA GLY A 275 -0.27 2.35 -12.07
C GLY A 275 1.23 2.63 -12.19
N HIS A 276 1.86 2.10 -13.22
CA HIS A 276 3.29 2.34 -13.45
C HIS A 276 3.62 3.80 -13.75
N SER A 277 2.72 4.53 -14.45
CA SER A 277 2.91 5.96 -14.71
C SER A 277 2.96 6.77 -13.42
N LEU A 278 2.07 6.48 -12.47
CA LEU A 278 2.08 7.12 -11.16
C LEU A 278 3.34 6.76 -10.36
N ALA A 279 3.71 5.47 -10.35
CA ALA A 279 4.94 5.02 -9.70
C ALA A 279 6.20 5.69 -10.27
N LEU A 280 6.29 5.84 -11.60
CA LEU A 280 7.43 6.49 -12.25
C LEU A 280 7.56 7.97 -11.87
N GLU A 281 6.45 8.68 -11.61
CA GLU A 281 6.50 10.06 -11.12
C GLU A 281 6.93 10.11 -9.64
N VAL A 282 6.45 9.19 -8.80
CA VAL A 282 6.88 9.09 -7.40
C VAL A 282 8.38 8.79 -7.30
N LEU A 283 8.92 7.92 -8.13
CA LEU A 283 10.36 7.60 -8.15
C LEU A 283 11.28 8.81 -8.46
N LYS A 284 10.73 9.92 -8.99
CA LYS A 284 11.48 11.15 -9.33
C LYS A 284 11.53 12.17 -8.19
N ILE A 285 10.81 11.96 -7.11
CA ILE A 285 10.72 12.88 -5.97
C ILE A 285 11.28 12.23 -4.70
N LYS A 286 11.45 13.01 -3.62
CA LYS A 286 11.66 12.49 -2.29
C LYS A 286 10.31 12.27 -1.60
N GLY A 287 10.15 11.10 -0.95
CA GLY A 287 8.93 10.71 -0.26
C GLY A 287 7.94 9.93 -1.13
N ALA A 288 6.85 9.47 -0.52
CA ALA A 288 5.97 8.45 -1.07
C ALA A 288 4.81 9.00 -1.92
N VAL A 289 4.53 10.30 -1.89
CA VAL A 289 3.33 10.89 -2.54
C VAL A 289 3.69 12.08 -3.41
N GLU A 290 3.41 12.00 -4.71
CA GLU A 290 3.55 13.11 -5.66
C GLU A 290 2.31 14.02 -5.59
N SER A 291 2.39 15.05 -4.75
CA SER A 291 1.26 15.92 -4.39
C SER A 291 0.71 16.77 -5.54
N SER A 292 1.46 16.95 -6.62
CA SER A 292 0.99 17.68 -7.82
C SER A 292 0.24 16.79 -8.81
N MET A 293 0.07 15.50 -8.50
CA MET A 293 -0.64 14.56 -9.37
C MET A 293 -2.14 14.88 -9.42
N ASN A 294 -2.74 14.61 -10.54
CA ASN A 294 -4.19 14.61 -10.76
C ASN A 294 -4.53 13.70 -11.96
N ARG A 295 -5.82 13.49 -12.21
CA ARG A 295 -6.32 12.62 -13.28
C ARG A 295 -5.74 12.97 -14.65
N GLU A 296 -5.78 14.23 -15.03
CA GLU A 296 -5.33 14.70 -16.36
C GLU A 296 -3.83 14.47 -16.54
N LYS A 297 -3.03 14.85 -15.54
CA LYS A 297 -1.58 14.66 -15.53
C LYS A 297 -1.24 13.17 -15.62
N LEU A 298 -1.94 12.29 -14.90
CA LEU A 298 -1.68 10.85 -14.94
C LEU A 298 -1.89 10.26 -16.33
N TYR A 299 -2.98 10.61 -17.02
CA TYR A 299 -3.19 10.18 -18.41
C TYR A 299 -2.14 10.76 -19.39
N GLN A 300 -1.69 12.00 -19.17
CA GLN A 300 -0.61 12.58 -19.97
C GLN A 300 0.72 11.84 -19.75
N VAL A 301 1.07 11.53 -18.51
CA VAL A 301 2.28 10.75 -18.17
C VAL A 301 2.22 9.38 -18.84
N LYS A 302 1.09 8.66 -18.70
CA LYS A 302 0.89 7.37 -19.36
C LYS A 302 1.14 7.45 -20.86
N LYS A 303 0.53 8.43 -21.55
CA LYS A 303 0.68 8.62 -23.00
C LYS A 303 2.11 8.89 -23.43
N ASN A 304 2.90 9.55 -22.58
CA ASN A 304 4.28 9.93 -22.91
C ASN A 304 5.31 8.84 -22.62
N ILE A 305 5.03 7.97 -21.66
CA ILE A 305 6.02 7.02 -21.11
C ILE A 305 5.71 5.57 -21.51
N LEU A 306 4.45 5.20 -21.58
CA LEU A 306 3.99 3.82 -21.78
C LEU A 306 3.06 3.76 -23.01
N GLN A 307 3.66 3.88 -24.18
CA GLN A 307 2.95 3.74 -25.48
C GLN A 307 2.67 2.28 -25.81
#